data_9dc34f453bf76ebfc40f4c5a663b2add
#
_entry.id   9dc34f453bf76ebfc40f4c5a663b2add
#
_cell.length_a   1.000
_cell.length_b   1.000
_cell.length_c   1.000
_cell.angle_alpha   90.00
_cell.angle_beta   90.00
_cell.angle_gamma   90.00
#
_symmetry.space_group_name_H-M   'P 1'
#
loop_
_entity.id
_entity.type
_entity.pdbx_description
1 polymer ?
#
loop_
_entity_poly.entity_id
_entity_poly.type
_entity_poly.pdbx_seq_one_letter_code
_entity_poly.pdbx_strand_id
1 'polypeptide(L)'
;MKRLTLMALVWCAATASTAPRVDVVIRGGTIYTGAETPPFIGDVELSGDRIVYVGRTRGTRAGTVVDARGKIVAPGLIDAHTHPDSYIRSVDPKARLNLPWLAQGVSTVVIGVDGYGTFEVAKDSKALEASGIGTNVVPFVGFGAIREHVLGQDARAPTPAELAEEKRLAARAMCEGAYGLSTGLFYPPQSFAKTDEVAAVASEAGKRGGLYDTHQRDEAHYSIGLLASTREAIEIGRIAGTPVHFAHLKALGVDVQGQAPALIATIEAARRTGQVVTADQYPWLASGSSVDAALVPGWAMDGGYARLLARFDDPAALARLKTEMAENLRRRGGADSLLLTAQGQPWSGKTLAAMAAQWGLSPIDAAIRNLRVPNAARTGPAGSDVASFNMVDRDVDLIMKQPWVVTSSDGSDGHPRQYATFPQLYRTYVVERKVITLSQFIRRSTGATADMYRIAQRGYLRPGYYADVVVLDPQTYAPRADYMHPRVPSVGVSALFVNGRRALSDGAATGVAAGRALLRPRPGGCGQ
;
A
#
# COMPACT_ATOMS: atom_id res chain seq x y z
N MET A 1 48.62 -53.12 -63.24
CA MET A 1 47.30 -52.66 -62.84
C MET A 1 47.33 -52.52 -61.32
N LYS A 2 47.50 -51.30 -60.83
CA LYS A 2 47.53 -50.96 -59.37
C LYS A 2 46.16 -50.35 -59.02
N ARG A 3 45.40 -51.01 -58.13
CA ARG A 3 44.12 -50.51 -57.61
C ARG A 3 44.46 -49.56 -56.45
N LEU A 4 44.11 -48.23 -56.56
CA LEU A 4 44.07 -47.28 -55.47
C LEU A 4 42.75 -47.44 -54.70
N THR A 5 42.82 -47.75 -53.40
CA THR A 5 41.70 -47.77 -52.51
C THR A 5 41.57 -46.41 -51.87
N LEU A 6 40.52 -45.66 -52.15
CA LEU A 6 40.23 -44.33 -51.57
C LEU A 6 39.52 -44.56 -50.22
N MET A 7 40.19 -44.17 -49.14
CA MET A 7 39.63 -44.19 -47.79
C MET A 7 38.93 -42.87 -47.54
N ALA A 8 37.58 -42.85 -47.48
CA ALA A 8 36.79 -41.69 -47.15
C ALA A 8 36.80 -41.49 -45.62
N LEU A 9 37.45 -40.43 -45.13
CA LEU A 9 37.30 -39.98 -43.76
C LEU A 9 35.93 -39.30 -43.57
N VAL A 10 35.01 -39.92 -42.82
CA VAL A 10 33.78 -39.28 -42.37
C VAL A 10 34.10 -38.42 -41.15
N TRP A 11 34.13 -37.10 -41.32
CA TRP A 11 34.14 -36.16 -40.24
C TRP A 11 32.76 -36.08 -39.61
N CYS A 12 32.55 -36.73 -38.47
CA CYS A 12 31.39 -36.45 -37.60
C CYS A 12 31.58 -35.08 -36.95
N ALA A 13 31.00 -34.04 -37.52
CA ALA A 13 30.84 -32.76 -36.83
C ALA A 13 29.87 -32.95 -35.67
N ALA A 14 30.41 -33.08 -34.46
CA ALA A 14 29.63 -33.02 -33.25
C ALA A 14 29.07 -31.57 -33.12
N THR A 15 27.83 -31.36 -33.52
CA THR A 15 27.09 -30.15 -33.22
C THR A 15 26.94 -30.11 -31.70
N ALA A 16 27.83 -29.38 -31.01
CA ALA A 16 27.66 -29.05 -29.63
C ALA A 16 26.35 -28.24 -29.53
N SER A 17 25.28 -28.87 -29.12
CA SER A 17 24.05 -28.19 -28.73
C SER A 17 24.43 -27.26 -27.56
N THR A 18 24.62 -25.98 -27.84
CA THR A 18 24.78 -24.98 -26.80
C THR A 18 23.43 -24.92 -26.07
N ALA A 19 23.37 -25.51 -24.87
CA ALA A 19 22.20 -25.37 -24.02
C ALA A 19 21.84 -23.88 -23.91
N PRO A 20 20.54 -23.53 -24.02
CA PRO A 20 20.13 -22.13 -24.00
C PRO A 20 20.70 -21.45 -22.75
N ARG A 21 21.36 -20.33 -22.95
CA ARG A 21 21.94 -19.53 -21.86
C ARG A 21 20.90 -18.47 -21.45
N VAL A 22 20.56 -18.44 -20.16
CA VAL A 22 19.70 -17.42 -19.57
C VAL A 22 20.52 -16.48 -18.69
N ASP A 23 19.95 -15.33 -18.31
CA ASP A 23 20.70 -14.36 -17.49
C ASP A 23 20.79 -14.84 -16.05
N VAL A 24 19.66 -15.32 -15.47
CA VAL A 24 19.58 -15.77 -14.08
C VAL A 24 18.82 -17.10 -14.01
N VAL A 25 19.33 -18.01 -13.16
CA VAL A 25 18.60 -19.19 -12.69
C VAL A 25 18.48 -19.11 -11.16
N ILE A 26 17.25 -19.13 -10.66
CA ILE A 26 16.93 -19.33 -9.25
C ILE A 26 16.66 -20.82 -9.07
N ARG A 27 17.53 -21.54 -8.38
CA ARG A 27 17.63 -23.00 -8.44
C ARG A 27 17.19 -23.71 -7.18
N GLY A 28 16.33 -24.74 -7.34
CA GLY A 28 16.01 -25.72 -6.31
C GLY A 28 15.17 -25.21 -5.15
N GLY A 29 14.46 -24.08 -5.35
CA GLY A 29 13.59 -23.52 -4.32
C GLY A 29 12.21 -24.17 -4.26
N THR A 30 11.49 -23.98 -3.16
CA THR A 30 10.06 -24.28 -3.07
C THR A 30 9.28 -23.15 -3.73
N ILE A 31 8.73 -23.44 -4.91
CA ILE A 31 8.08 -22.45 -5.78
C ILE A 31 6.61 -22.31 -5.40
N TYR A 32 6.21 -21.09 -5.04
CA TYR A 32 4.83 -20.63 -4.92
C TYR A 32 4.54 -19.71 -6.11
N THR A 33 3.70 -20.13 -7.02
CA THR A 33 3.48 -19.41 -8.29
C THR A 33 2.67 -18.13 -8.18
N GLY A 34 2.10 -17.83 -7.01
CA GLY A 34 1.13 -16.73 -6.81
C GLY A 34 -0.33 -17.15 -7.10
N ALA A 35 -0.54 -18.34 -7.71
CA ALA A 35 -1.85 -18.93 -7.94
C ALA A 35 -2.26 -19.88 -6.80
N GLU A 36 -3.51 -20.37 -6.86
CA GLU A 36 -4.04 -21.41 -5.94
C GLU A 36 -3.55 -22.83 -6.34
N THR A 37 -2.27 -22.95 -6.64
CA THR A 37 -1.67 -24.24 -6.99
C THR A 37 -0.75 -24.71 -5.85
N PRO A 38 -0.66 -26.03 -5.61
CA PRO A 38 0.31 -26.55 -4.63
C PRO A 38 1.73 -26.11 -4.99
N PRO A 39 2.57 -25.79 -3.97
CA PRO A 39 3.97 -25.49 -4.20
C PRO A 39 4.74 -26.75 -4.64
N PHE A 40 5.85 -26.53 -5.34
CA PHE A 40 6.74 -27.61 -5.78
C PHE A 40 8.21 -27.18 -5.77
N ILE A 41 9.13 -28.14 -5.72
CA ILE A 41 10.57 -27.85 -5.80
C ILE A 41 10.97 -27.74 -7.29
N GLY A 42 11.66 -26.64 -7.63
CA GLY A 42 12.06 -26.41 -9.01
C GLY A 42 12.92 -25.17 -9.21
N ASP A 43 13.02 -24.75 -10.49
CA ASP A 43 13.80 -23.60 -10.93
C ASP A 43 12.91 -22.52 -11.56
N VAL A 44 13.33 -21.26 -11.38
CA VAL A 44 12.81 -20.10 -12.14
C VAL A 44 13.96 -19.50 -12.94
N GLU A 45 13.75 -19.33 -14.26
CA GLU A 45 14.75 -18.79 -15.16
C GLU A 45 14.31 -17.42 -15.70
N LEU A 46 15.25 -16.46 -15.69
CA LEU A 46 15.03 -15.10 -16.12
C LEU A 46 15.92 -14.76 -17.31
N SER A 47 15.36 -14.04 -18.28
CA SER A 47 16.10 -13.44 -19.39
C SER A 47 15.57 -12.04 -19.68
N GLY A 48 16.46 -11.04 -19.63
CA GLY A 48 16.06 -9.64 -19.63
C GLY A 48 15.11 -9.33 -18.47
N ASP A 49 13.98 -8.73 -18.77
CA ASP A 49 12.95 -8.40 -17.78
C ASP A 49 11.82 -9.45 -17.70
N ARG A 50 12.02 -10.66 -18.25
CA ARG A 50 10.99 -11.70 -18.35
C ARG A 50 11.38 -12.99 -17.64
N ILE A 51 10.37 -13.65 -17.09
CA ILE A 51 10.44 -15.05 -16.69
C ILE A 51 10.33 -15.88 -17.96
N VAL A 52 11.31 -16.76 -18.22
CA VAL A 52 11.32 -17.62 -19.40
C VAL A 52 11.03 -19.08 -19.09
N TYR A 53 11.18 -19.50 -17.85
CA TYR A 53 10.85 -20.85 -17.40
C TYR A 53 10.47 -20.87 -15.91
N VAL A 54 9.50 -21.71 -15.58
CA VAL A 54 9.15 -22.09 -14.21
C VAL A 54 8.79 -23.57 -14.22
N GLY A 55 9.51 -24.41 -13.49
CA GLY A 55 9.28 -25.84 -13.50
C GLY A 55 10.35 -26.63 -12.79
N ARG A 56 10.39 -27.96 -13.02
CA ARG A 56 11.41 -28.85 -12.44
C ARG A 56 12.80 -28.43 -12.89
N THR A 57 13.80 -28.68 -12.04
CA THR A 57 15.23 -28.41 -12.33
C THR A 57 15.66 -29.12 -13.62
N ARG A 58 16.24 -28.38 -14.56
CA ARG A 58 16.67 -28.90 -15.87
C ARG A 58 18.15 -28.62 -16.21
N GLY A 59 18.94 -28.13 -15.25
CA GLY A 59 20.39 -27.93 -15.43
C GLY A 59 20.78 -26.80 -16.39
N THR A 60 19.89 -25.83 -16.66
CA THR A 60 20.15 -24.68 -17.54
C THR A 60 21.40 -23.91 -17.10
N ARG A 61 22.24 -23.49 -18.08
CA ARG A 61 23.38 -22.61 -17.86
C ARG A 61 22.90 -21.16 -17.76
N ALA A 62 23.43 -20.42 -16.79
CA ALA A 62 23.08 -19.02 -16.56
C ALA A 62 24.30 -18.14 -16.32
N GLY A 63 24.15 -16.85 -16.56
CA GLY A 63 25.14 -15.84 -16.15
C GLY A 63 25.25 -15.75 -14.63
N THR A 64 24.12 -15.83 -13.94
CA THR A 64 24.01 -15.83 -12.46
C THR A 64 23.17 -17.03 -12.01
N VAL A 65 23.64 -17.73 -10.98
CA VAL A 65 22.86 -18.79 -10.31
C VAL A 65 22.60 -18.36 -8.86
N VAL A 66 21.32 -18.34 -8.47
CA VAL A 66 20.88 -18.10 -7.10
C VAL A 66 20.49 -19.44 -6.49
N ASP A 67 21.19 -19.90 -5.47
CA ASP A 67 20.82 -21.11 -4.73
C ASP A 67 19.61 -20.81 -3.83
N ALA A 68 18.48 -21.44 -4.15
CA ALA A 68 17.23 -21.30 -3.42
C ALA A 68 16.83 -22.59 -2.66
N ARG A 69 17.73 -23.56 -2.52
CA ARG A 69 17.44 -24.80 -1.77
C ARG A 69 17.07 -24.49 -0.31
N GLY A 70 15.94 -25.05 0.14
CA GLY A 70 15.38 -24.77 1.46
C GLY A 70 14.68 -23.40 1.58
N LYS A 71 14.63 -22.61 0.50
CA LYS A 71 14.01 -21.26 0.48
C LYS A 71 12.70 -21.27 -0.28
N ILE A 72 11.89 -20.25 -0.03
CA ILE A 72 10.65 -19.97 -0.74
C ILE A 72 11.00 -19.10 -1.94
N VAL A 73 10.50 -19.47 -3.12
CA VAL A 73 10.57 -18.66 -4.34
C VAL A 73 9.15 -18.28 -4.72
N ALA A 74 8.87 -16.98 -4.78
CA ALA A 74 7.55 -16.44 -5.07
C ALA A 74 7.65 -15.25 -6.02
N PRO A 75 6.53 -14.79 -6.62
CA PRO A 75 6.51 -13.49 -7.27
C PRO A 75 6.94 -12.41 -6.29
N GLY A 76 7.59 -11.36 -6.76
CA GLY A 76 7.83 -10.17 -5.95
C GLY A 76 6.54 -9.67 -5.32
N LEU A 77 6.56 -9.41 -4.01
CA LEU A 77 5.36 -9.02 -3.27
C LEU A 77 4.84 -7.67 -3.78
N ILE A 78 3.52 -7.51 -3.73
CA ILE A 78 2.81 -6.29 -4.14
C ILE A 78 2.13 -5.72 -2.89
N ASP A 79 2.45 -4.50 -2.55
CA ASP A 79 1.83 -3.76 -1.45
C ASP A 79 0.65 -2.95 -1.97
N ALA A 80 -0.56 -3.31 -1.53
CA ALA A 80 -1.80 -2.79 -2.05
C ALA A 80 -2.10 -1.34 -1.63
N HIS A 81 -1.44 -0.84 -0.57
CA HIS A 81 -1.70 0.50 -0.03
C HIS A 81 -0.45 1.04 0.67
N THR A 82 0.13 2.13 0.14
CA THR A 82 1.42 2.65 0.63
C THR A 82 1.53 4.17 0.55
N HIS A 83 2.40 4.75 1.42
CA HIS A 83 2.77 6.16 1.41
C HIS A 83 4.30 6.32 1.29
N PRO A 84 4.93 5.93 0.17
CA PRO A 84 6.38 5.92 0.01
C PRO A 84 6.95 7.25 -0.49
N ASP A 85 6.16 8.32 -0.54
CA ASP A 85 6.48 9.57 -1.23
C ASP A 85 7.78 10.21 -0.75
N SER A 86 8.05 10.20 0.56
CA SER A 86 9.30 10.70 1.14
C SER A 86 10.55 9.96 0.67
N TYR A 87 10.39 8.71 0.20
CA TYR A 87 11.45 7.88 -0.38
C TYR A 87 11.54 8.05 -1.88
N ILE A 88 10.49 7.67 -2.62
CA ILE A 88 10.53 7.62 -4.09
C ILE A 88 10.69 9.00 -4.74
N ARG A 89 10.34 10.09 -4.02
CA ARG A 89 10.51 11.50 -4.46
C ARG A 89 11.71 12.19 -3.83
N SER A 90 12.52 11.47 -3.05
CA SER A 90 13.71 12.03 -2.41
C SER A 90 14.73 12.52 -3.43
N VAL A 91 15.48 13.56 -3.05
CA VAL A 91 16.66 14.00 -3.82
C VAL A 91 17.82 12.99 -3.68
N ASP A 92 17.85 12.21 -2.59
CA ASP A 92 18.83 11.15 -2.38
C ASP A 92 18.51 9.92 -3.23
N PRO A 93 19.38 9.53 -4.18
CA PRO A 93 19.18 8.33 -5.00
C PRO A 93 19.13 7.02 -4.18
N LYS A 94 19.76 6.98 -2.99
CA LYS A 94 19.69 5.81 -2.12
C LYS A 94 18.31 5.67 -1.48
N ALA A 95 17.70 6.77 -1.07
CA ALA A 95 16.34 6.77 -0.56
C ALA A 95 15.35 6.31 -1.63
N ARG A 96 15.52 6.75 -2.90
CA ARG A 96 14.66 6.35 -4.03
C ARG A 96 14.70 4.86 -4.35
N LEU A 97 15.69 4.11 -3.87
CA LEU A 97 15.67 2.65 -3.96
C LEU A 97 14.50 2.03 -3.18
N ASN A 98 13.88 2.79 -2.29
CA ASN A 98 12.73 2.36 -1.51
C ASN A 98 13.03 1.13 -0.62
N LEU A 99 14.19 1.15 0.06
CA LEU A 99 14.67 0.04 0.87
C LEU A 99 13.67 -0.48 1.90
N PRO A 100 12.83 0.35 2.56
CA PRO A 100 11.83 -0.15 3.49
C PRO A 100 10.95 -1.26 2.91
N TRP A 101 10.57 -1.17 1.64
CA TRP A 101 9.75 -2.17 0.94
C TRP A 101 10.60 -3.28 0.32
N LEU A 102 11.72 -2.96 -0.33
CA LEU A 102 12.60 -3.97 -0.91
C LEU A 102 13.06 -5.00 0.14
N ALA A 103 13.40 -4.54 1.37
CA ALA A 103 13.85 -5.41 2.46
C ALA A 103 12.76 -6.36 2.98
N GLN A 104 11.51 -6.11 2.64
CA GLN A 104 10.39 -7.02 2.91
C GLN A 104 10.07 -7.97 1.75
N GLY A 105 10.76 -7.83 0.60
CA GLY A 105 10.49 -8.60 -0.61
C GLY A 105 9.43 -7.97 -1.53
N VAL A 106 9.06 -6.72 -1.29
CA VAL A 106 8.08 -5.98 -2.09
C VAL A 106 8.75 -5.41 -3.33
N SER A 107 8.25 -5.79 -4.50
CA SER A 107 8.71 -5.31 -5.81
C SER A 107 7.84 -4.18 -6.38
N THR A 108 6.59 -4.08 -5.91
CA THR A 108 5.59 -3.15 -6.46
C THR A 108 4.77 -2.54 -5.34
N VAL A 109 4.57 -1.22 -5.40
CA VAL A 109 3.79 -0.45 -4.42
C VAL A 109 2.67 0.32 -5.11
N VAL A 110 1.50 0.35 -4.50
CA VAL A 110 0.36 1.18 -4.94
C VAL A 110 0.48 2.54 -4.26
N ILE A 111 0.43 3.62 -5.04
CA ILE A 111 0.64 5.00 -4.59
C ILE A 111 -0.55 5.89 -4.92
N GLY A 112 -0.62 7.05 -4.28
CA GLY A 112 -1.71 8.00 -4.51
C GLY A 112 -3.02 7.58 -3.86
N VAL A 113 -2.95 6.70 -2.86
CA VAL A 113 -4.07 6.21 -2.04
C VAL A 113 -4.59 7.29 -1.07
N ASP A 114 -5.67 7.03 -0.35
CA ASP A 114 -6.32 7.96 0.60
C ASP A 114 -6.66 9.34 0.01
N GLY A 115 -6.80 9.42 -1.31
CA GLY A 115 -7.13 10.66 -1.99
C GLY A 115 -5.96 11.64 -2.19
N TYR A 116 -4.72 11.23 -1.95
CA TYR A 116 -3.53 12.10 -2.08
C TYR A 116 -2.85 12.02 -3.45
N GLY A 117 -3.27 11.11 -4.33
CA GLY A 117 -2.67 10.93 -5.66
C GLY A 117 -2.83 12.17 -6.55
N THR A 118 -1.75 12.53 -7.25
CA THR A 118 -1.79 13.63 -8.21
C THR A 118 -2.75 13.36 -9.37
N PHE A 119 -3.38 14.39 -9.89
CA PHE A 119 -4.16 14.33 -11.14
C PHE A 119 -3.32 14.55 -12.41
N GLU A 120 -2.01 14.81 -12.28
CA GLU A 120 -1.04 14.88 -13.37
C GLU A 120 -0.24 13.56 -13.48
N VAL A 121 -0.95 12.44 -13.64
CA VAL A 121 -0.40 11.08 -13.51
C VAL A 121 0.74 10.79 -14.49
N ALA A 122 0.59 11.19 -15.75
CA ALA A 122 1.63 10.96 -16.76
C ALA A 122 2.92 11.74 -16.47
N LYS A 123 2.77 13.00 -16.05
CA LYS A 123 3.91 13.87 -15.70
C LYS A 123 4.67 13.33 -14.51
N ASP A 124 3.94 12.94 -13.46
CA ASP A 124 4.51 12.41 -12.23
C ASP A 124 5.21 11.06 -12.47
N SER A 125 4.56 10.14 -13.19
CA SER A 125 5.12 8.84 -13.55
C SER A 125 6.42 8.98 -14.34
N LYS A 126 6.45 9.89 -15.32
CA LYS A 126 7.67 10.20 -16.09
C LYS A 126 8.79 10.75 -15.19
N ALA A 127 8.45 11.61 -14.23
CA ALA A 127 9.42 12.15 -13.28
C ALA A 127 10.02 11.07 -12.38
N LEU A 128 9.18 10.15 -11.85
CA LEU A 128 9.62 9.02 -11.03
C LEU A 128 10.57 8.09 -11.81
N GLU A 129 10.23 7.73 -13.05
CA GLU A 129 11.11 6.90 -13.89
C GLU A 129 12.43 7.60 -14.21
N ALA A 130 12.39 8.87 -14.56
CA ALA A 130 13.58 9.65 -14.88
C ALA A 130 14.52 9.80 -13.66
N SER A 131 13.96 9.90 -12.45
CA SER A 131 14.75 9.97 -11.21
C SER A 131 15.39 8.66 -10.80
N GLY A 132 14.87 7.53 -11.29
CA GLY A 132 15.28 6.17 -10.95
C GLY A 132 14.75 5.73 -9.58
N ILE A 133 13.77 4.80 -9.59
CA ILE A 133 13.14 4.24 -8.40
C ILE A 133 13.44 2.74 -8.26
N GLY A 134 13.47 2.23 -7.03
CA GLY A 134 13.81 0.81 -6.77
C GLY A 134 12.62 -0.14 -6.96
N THR A 135 11.42 0.25 -6.55
CA THR A 135 10.18 -0.53 -6.71
C THR A 135 9.37 -0.04 -7.90
N ASN A 136 8.55 -0.92 -8.48
CA ASN A 136 7.50 -0.49 -9.39
C ASN A 136 6.44 0.31 -8.61
N VAL A 137 5.77 1.26 -9.27
CA VAL A 137 4.69 2.06 -8.71
C VAL A 137 3.42 1.92 -9.56
N VAL A 138 2.27 1.77 -8.89
CA VAL A 138 0.93 1.69 -9.47
C VAL A 138 0.16 2.94 -9.04
N PRO A 139 -0.09 3.92 -9.92
CA PRO A 139 -0.64 5.20 -9.52
C PRO A 139 -2.18 5.20 -9.47
N PHE A 140 -2.72 5.83 -8.42
CA PHE A 140 -4.11 6.26 -8.31
C PHE A 140 -4.21 7.78 -8.40
N VAL A 141 -5.34 8.29 -8.92
CA VAL A 141 -5.66 9.72 -8.80
C VAL A 141 -6.42 9.96 -7.50
N GLY A 142 -6.03 10.99 -6.77
CA GLY A 142 -6.63 11.34 -5.49
C GLY A 142 -7.79 12.32 -5.61
N PHE A 143 -8.95 11.97 -5.05
CA PHE A 143 -10.09 12.87 -4.93
C PHE A 143 -9.73 14.10 -4.08
N GLY A 144 -8.98 13.90 -2.97
CA GLY A 144 -8.53 14.99 -2.11
C GLY A 144 -7.68 16.01 -2.84
N ALA A 145 -6.72 15.54 -3.65
CA ALA A 145 -5.87 16.42 -4.45
C ALA A 145 -6.68 17.21 -5.50
N ILE A 146 -7.68 16.59 -6.12
CA ILE A 146 -8.60 17.27 -7.05
C ILE A 146 -9.43 18.30 -6.30
N ARG A 147 -10.08 17.91 -5.18
CA ARG A 147 -10.97 18.79 -4.42
C ARG A 147 -10.21 19.99 -3.85
N GLU A 148 -9.02 19.77 -3.30
CA GLU A 148 -8.17 20.84 -2.78
C GLU A 148 -7.74 21.82 -3.89
N HIS A 149 -7.46 21.31 -5.10
CA HIS A 149 -7.14 22.16 -6.24
C HIS A 149 -8.32 23.05 -6.67
N VAL A 150 -9.55 22.53 -6.61
CA VAL A 150 -10.74 23.22 -7.12
C VAL A 150 -11.42 24.09 -6.05
N LEU A 151 -11.54 23.59 -4.82
CA LEU A 151 -12.27 24.24 -3.73
C LEU A 151 -11.38 24.74 -2.58
N GLY A 152 -10.08 24.37 -2.57
CA GLY A 152 -9.22 24.64 -1.43
C GLY A 152 -9.61 23.79 -0.21
N GLN A 153 -9.45 24.37 0.99
CA GLN A 153 -9.76 23.72 2.26
C GLN A 153 -11.17 24.01 2.80
N ASP A 154 -12.06 24.53 1.96
CA ASP A 154 -13.39 24.98 2.38
C ASP A 154 -14.38 23.81 2.55
N ALA A 155 -15.19 23.88 3.61
CA ALA A 155 -16.23 22.90 3.94
C ALA A 155 -17.55 23.11 3.17
N ARG A 156 -17.52 23.70 1.98
CA ARG A 156 -18.70 23.91 1.14
C ARG A 156 -18.85 22.87 0.04
N ALA A 157 -20.04 22.71 -0.49
CA ALA A 157 -20.26 21.94 -1.69
C ALA A 157 -19.68 22.67 -2.93
N PRO A 158 -19.27 21.92 -3.98
CA PRO A 158 -18.88 22.51 -5.25
C PRO A 158 -20.08 23.15 -5.97
N THR A 159 -19.83 24.22 -6.69
CA THR A 159 -20.75 24.71 -7.70
C THR A 159 -20.81 23.72 -8.88
N PRO A 160 -21.84 23.78 -9.75
CA PRO A 160 -21.88 22.91 -10.94
C PRO A 160 -20.64 23.02 -11.84
N ALA A 161 -20.02 24.18 -11.95
CA ALA A 161 -18.81 24.40 -12.73
C ALA A 161 -17.58 23.76 -12.06
N GLU A 162 -17.45 23.88 -10.74
CA GLU A 162 -16.39 23.24 -9.96
C GLU A 162 -16.51 21.72 -9.99
N LEU A 163 -17.71 21.15 -9.83
CA LEU A 163 -17.94 19.72 -9.96
C LEU A 163 -17.59 19.22 -11.38
N ALA A 164 -17.89 19.99 -12.41
CA ALA A 164 -17.50 19.65 -13.78
C ALA A 164 -15.97 19.63 -13.94
N GLU A 165 -15.27 20.54 -13.28
CA GLU A 165 -13.80 20.59 -13.29
C GLU A 165 -13.20 19.40 -12.51
N GLU A 166 -13.71 19.05 -11.32
CA GLU A 166 -13.28 17.85 -10.59
C GLU A 166 -13.40 16.58 -11.46
N LYS A 167 -14.54 16.41 -12.12
CA LYS A 167 -14.77 15.31 -13.06
C LYS A 167 -13.80 15.32 -14.24
N ARG A 168 -13.52 16.50 -14.81
CA ARG A 168 -12.56 16.64 -15.91
C ARG A 168 -11.14 16.23 -15.50
N LEU A 169 -10.69 16.63 -14.30
CA LEU A 169 -9.38 16.27 -13.76
C LEU A 169 -9.28 14.77 -13.52
N ALA A 170 -10.31 14.16 -12.90
CA ALA A 170 -10.37 12.71 -12.70
C ALA A 170 -10.34 11.95 -14.04
N ALA A 171 -11.15 12.39 -15.01
CA ALA A 171 -11.19 11.81 -16.35
C ALA A 171 -9.84 11.86 -17.06
N ARG A 172 -9.14 13.00 -16.98
CA ARG A 172 -7.81 13.20 -17.55
C ARG A 172 -6.80 12.23 -16.91
N ALA A 173 -6.74 12.17 -15.59
CA ALA A 173 -5.83 11.30 -14.87
C ALA A 173 -6.04 9.81 -15.21
N MET A 174 -7.30 9.39 -15.36
CA MET A 174 -7.64 8.02 -15.82
C MET A 174 -7.13 7.77 -17.24
N CYS A 175 -7.22 8.75 -18.12
CA CYS A 175 -6.69 8.67 -19.49
C CYS A 175 -5.15 8.69 -19.54
N GLU A 176 -4.51 9.25 -18.53
CA GLU A 176 -3.06 9.27 -18.36
C GLU A 176 -2.53 7.96 -17.75
N GLY A 177 -3.38 7.01 -17.35
CA GLY A 177 -3.00 5.67 -16.92
C GLY A 177 -3.18 5.39 -15.44
N ALA A 178 -3.94 6.20 -14.70
CA ALA A 178 -4.31 5.88 -13.32
C ALA A 178 -5.13 4.58 -13.23
N TYR A 179 -4.97 3.82 -12.14
CA TYR A 179 -5.71 2.57 -11.91
C TYR A 179 -7.12 2.79 -11.38
N GLY A 180 -7.37 3.94 -10.78
CA GLY A 180 -8.66 4.31 -10.23
C GLY A 180 -8.63 5.66 -9.55
N LEU A 181 -9.77 6.02 -8.95
CA LEU A 181 -9.91 7.15 -8.04
C LEU A 181 -9.76 6.66 -6.61
N SER A 182 -8.87 7.28 -5.83
CA SER A 182 -8.76 7.06 -4.40
C SER A 182 -9.43 8.18 -3.60
N THR A 183 -9.98 7.85 -2.44
CA THR A 183 -10.52 8.81 -1.48
C THR A 183 -10.04 8.52 -0.07
N GLY A 184 -9.93 9.57 0.76
CA GLY A 184 -9.76 9.49 2.20
C GLY A 184 -10.84 10.33 2.89
N LEU A 185 -12.08 9.86 2.86
CA LEU A 185 -13.26 10.62 3.30
C LEU A 185 -13.28 10.92 4.81
N PHE A 186 -12.35 10.37 5.55
CA PHE A 186 -12.08 10.74 6.94
C PHE A 186 -11.34 12.07 7.06
N TYR A 187 -10.49 12.41 6.10
CA TYR A 187 -9.58 13.55 6.15
C TYR A 187 -10.13 14.79 5.45
N PRO A 188 -10.04 16.01 6.07
CA PRO A 188 -10.28 17.26 5.36
C PRO A 188 -9.26 17.47 4.22
N PRO A 189 -9.66 18.11 3.10
CA PRO A 189 -11.00 18.62 2.81
C PRO A 189 -11.98 17.58 2.24
N GLN A 190 -11.57 16.33 2.04
CA GLN A 190 -12.39 15.25 1.46
C GLN A 190 -13.60 14.91 2.33
N SER A 191 -13.45 14.99 3.66
CA SER A 191 -14.52 14.70 4.62
C SER A 191 -15.72 15.66 4.52
N PHE A 192 -15.56 16.81 3.88
CA PHE A 192 -16.63 17.76 3.64
C PHE A 192 -17.50 17.39 2.43
N ALA A 193 -16.99 16.55 1.54
CA ALA A 193 -17.73 16.11 0.36
C ALA A 193 -18.90 15.18 0.76
N LYS A 194 -20.05 15.39 0.09
CA LYS A 194 -21.20 14.51 0.20
C LYS A 194 -21.07 13.31 -0.72
N THR A 195 -21.87 12.28 -0.47
CA THR A 195 -21.88 11.04 -1.24
C THR A 195 -22.07 11.26 -2.74
N ASP A 196 -22.96 12.20 -3.12
CA ASP A 196 -23.27 12.54 -4.52
C ASP A 196 -22.09 13.20 -5.26
N GLU A 197 -21.35 14.10 -4.60
CA GLU A 197 -20.12 14.70 -5.12
C GLU A 197 -19.08 13.59 -5.40
N VAL A 198 -18.80 12.76 -4.40
CA VAL A 198 -17.81 11.66 -4.54
C VAL A 198 -18.23 10.68 -5.63
N ALA A 199 -19.50 10.28 -5.68
CA ALA A 199 -20.02 9.35 -6.68
C ALA A 199 -19.93 9.94 -8.10
N ALA A 200 -20.20 11.24 -8.26
CA ALA A 200 -20.09 11.92 -9.55
C ALA A 200 -18.66 11.92 -10.09
N VAL A 201 -17.65 12.17 -9.22
CA VAL A 201 -16.23 12.14 -9.62
C VAL A 201 -15.77 10.70 -9.84
N ALA A 202 -16.15 9.75 -8.96
CA ALA A 202 -15.81 8.34 -9.10
C ALA A 202 -16.38 7.70 -10.38
N SER A 203 -17.50 8.22 -10.90
CA SER A 203 -18.08 7.78 -12.17
C SER A 203 -17.12 7.97 -13.35
N GLU A 204 -16.19 8.93 -13.27
CA GLU A 204 -15.19 9.10 -14.33
C GLU A 204 -14.14 7.98 -14.33
N ALA A 205 -13.83 7.40 -13.16
CA ALA A 205 -13.03 6.18 -13.06
C ALA A 205 -13.82 4.97 -13.58
N GLY A 206 -15.08 4.80 -13.17
CA GLY A 206 -15.96 3.72 -13.63
C GLY A 206 -16.10 3.66 -15.14
N LYS A 207 -16.42 4.78 -15.80
CA LYS A 207 -16.52 4.91 -17.27
C LYS A 207 -15.25 4.48 -18.01
N ARG A 208 -14.10 4.54 -17.35
CA ARG A 208 -12.78 4.17 -17.90
C ARG A 208 -12.26 2.86 -17.34
N GLY A 209 -13.13 2.05 -16.72
CA GLY A 209 -12.81 0.73 -16.18
C GLY A 209 -11.81 0.74 -15.03
N GLY A 210 -11.73 1.84 -14.28
CA GLY A 210 -10.92 1.97 -13.06
C GLY A 210 -11.60 1.40 -11.83
N LEU A 211 -10.94 1.57 -10.68
CA LEU A 211 -11.41 1.20 -9.35
C LEU A 211 -11.81 2.44 -8.56
N TYR A 212 -12.69 2.26 -7.57
CA TYR A 212 -12.90 3.20 -6.48
C TYR A 212 -12.22 2.64 -5.23
N ASP A 213 -11.11 3.25 -4.84
CA ASP A 213 -10.34 2.92 -3.63
C ASP A 213 -10.70 3.90 -2.52
N THR A 214 -10.88 3.44 -1.28
CA THR A 214 -11.36 4.34 -0.24
C THR A 214 -10.87 4.00 1.17
N HIS A 215 -10.14 4.94 1.78
CA HIS A 215 -10.23 5.12 3.22
C HIS A 215 -11.63 5.67 3.50
N GLN A 216 -12.50 4.82 4.02
CA GLN A 216 -13.91 5.16 4.20
C GLN A 216 -14.09 6.31 5.20
N ARG A 217 -15.25 6.99 5.14
CA ARG A 217 -15.55 8.19 5.92
C ARG A 217 -15.41 8.00 7.44
N ASP A 218 -15.75 6.82 7.94
CA ASP A 218 -15.70 6.51 9.36
C ASP A 218 -15.36 5.03 9.58
N GLU A 219 -14.25 4.77 10.21
CA GLU A 219 -13.82 3.42 10.59
C GLU A 219 -14.16 3.11 12.06
N ALA A 220 -14.80 4.07 12.74
CA ALA A 220 -15.13 4.06 14.15
C ALA A 220 -16.56 4.56 14.39
N HIS A 221 -16.68 5.63 15.17
CA HIS A 221 -17.94 6.31 15.48
C HIS A 221 -17.72 7.83 15.63
N TYR A 222 -16.98 8.42 14.66
CA TYR A 222 -16.68 9.87 14.67
C TYR A 222 -17.80 10.69 14.01
N SER A 223 -18.46 10.13 13.02
CA SER A 223 -19.48 10.81 12.21
C SER A 223 -20.69 9.92 11.99
N ILE A 224 -20.70 9.15 10.89
CA ILE A 224 -21.82 8.30 10.50
C ILE A 224 -21.70 6.86 11.03
N GLY A 225 -20.56 6.50 11.60
CA GLY A 225 -20.24 5.18 12.14
C GLY A 225 -19.79 4.17 11.09
N LEU A 226 -19.04 3.14 11.55
CA LEU A 226 -18.38 2.13 10.74
C LEU A 226 -19.28 1.50 9.67
N LEU A 227 -20.44 0.94 10.07
CA LEU A 227 -21.28 0.21 9.14
C LEU A 227 -22.03 1.10 8.15
N ALA A 228 -22.37 2.34 8.53
CA ALA A 228 -22.99 3.30 7.62
C ALA A 228 -21.97 3.80 6.60
N SER A 229 -20.74 4.06 7.02
CA SER A 229 -19.64 4.42 6.15
C SER A 229 -19.31 3.30 5.14
N THR A 230 -19.33 2.05 5.59
CA THR A 230 -19.14 0.90 4.69
C THR A 230 -20.25 0.84 3.63
N ARG A 231 -21.51 1.05 4.02
CA ARG A 231 -22.63 1.13 3.06
C ARG A 231 -22.53 2.32 2.12
N GLU A 232 -22.07 3.48 2.60
CA GLU A 232 -21.81 4.65 1.76
C GLU A 232 -20.79 4.34 0.66
N ALA A 233 -19.65 3.73 1.01
CA ALA A 233 -18.61 3.39 0.04
C ALA A 233 -19.11 2.38 -1.02
N ILE A 234 -19.88 1.38 -0.61
CA ILE A 234 -20.55 0.41 -1.51
C ILE A 234 -21.51 1.13 -2.45
N GLU A 235 -22.31 2.07 -1.94
CA GLU A 235 -23.26 2.85 -2.73
C GLU A 235 -22.58 3.79 -3.71
N ILE A 236 -21.47 4.46 -3.32
CA ILE A 236 -20.65 5.26 -4.23
C ILE A 236 -20.18 4.41 -5.40
N GLY A 237 -19.64 3.22 -5.15
CA GLY A 237 -19.19 2.31 -6.21
C GLY A 237 -20.33 1.83 -7.10
N ARG A 238 -21.51 1.58 -6.53
CA ARG A 238 -22.71 1.19 -7.28
C ARG A 238 -23.19 2.31 -8.22
N ILE A 239 -23.26 3.56 -7.74
CA ILE A 239 -23.62 4.73 -8.54
C ILE A 239 -22.57 4.99 -9.63
N ALA A 240 -21.30 4.90 -9.27
CA ALA A 240 -20.18 5.13 -10.18
C ALA A 240 -19.98 4.01 -11.21
N GLY A 241 -20.63 2.85 -11.04
CA GLY A 241 -20.46 1.69 -11.92
C GLY A 241 -19.03 1.13 -11.86
N THR A 242 -18.39 1.13 -10.69
CA THR A 242 -16.99 0.73 -10.49
C THR A 242 -16.83 -0.28 -9.36
N PRO A 243 -15.86 -1.22 -9.44
CA PRO A 243 -15.46 -2.01 -8.28
C PRO A 243 -15.04 -1.11 -7.11
N VAL A 244 -15.36 -1.55 -5.88
CA VAL A 244 -14.96 -0.88 -4.64
C VAL A 244 -13.81 -1.63 -4.00
N HIS A 245 -12.78 -0.89 -3.59
CA HIS A 245 -11.72 -1.39 -2.74
C HIS A 245 -11.67 -0.61 -1.43
N PHE A 246 -11.85 -1.31 -0.32
CA PHE A 246 -11.67 -0.73 1.00
C PHE A 246 -10.19 -0.76 1.38
N ALA A 247 -9.61 0.39 1.52
CA ALA A 247 -8.26 0.56 2.02
C ALA A 247 -8.17 0.12 3.49
N HIS A 248 -7.09 -0.59 3.85
CA HIS A 248 -6.69 -0.98 5.22
C HIS A 248 -7.88 -1.29 6.18
N LEU A 249 -8.81 -2.13 5.74
CA LEU A 249 -10.10 -2.40 6.39
C LEU A 249 -9.94 -2.81 7.86
N LYS A 250 -10.63 -2.10 8.75
CA LYS A 250 -10.56 -2.30 10.19
C LYS A 250 -11.82 -1.82 10.93
N ALA A 251 -12.01 -2.31 12.15
CA ALA A 251 -12.88 -1.72 13.16
C ALA A 251 -12.00 -0.95 14.15
N LEU A 252 -12.06 0.37 14.11
CA LEU A 252 -11.12 1.28 14.78
C LEU A 252 -11.76 1.95 16.00
N GLY A 253 -11.25 1.69 17.19
CA GLY A 253 -11.69 2.34 18.41
C GLY A 253 -12.65 1.54 19.27
N VAL A 254 -12.75 1.93 20.54
CA VAL A 254 -13.40 1.14 21.59
C VAL A 254 -14.89 0.87 21.36
N ASP A 255 -15.58 1.78 20.66
CA ASP A 255 -17.03 1.70 20.43
C ASP A 255 -17.40 0.69 19.32
N VAL A 256 -16.43 0.26 18.49
CA VAL A 256 -16.67 -0.64 17.35
C VAL A 256 -15.87 -1.94 17.43
N GLN A 257 -15.10 -2.16 18.48
CA GLN A 257 -14.44 -3.44 18.74
C GLN A 257 -15.47 -4.57 18.79
N GLY A 258 -15.17 -5.69 18.10
CA GLY A 258 -16.08 -6.81 17.93
C GLY A 258 -17.06 -6.68 16.77
N GLN A 259 -17.02 -5.59 16.00
CA GLN A 259 -17.96 -5.40 14.86
C GLN A 259 -17.46 -5.99 13.53
N ALA A 260 -16.29 -6.63 13.48
CA ALA A 260 -15.80 -7.29 12.25
C ALA A 260 -16.84 -8.27 11.63
N PRO A 261 -17.59 -9.08 12.39
CA PRO A 261 -18.63 -9.93 11.78
C PRO A 261 -19.71 -9.15 11.04
N ALA A 262 -20.16 -8.02 11.59
CA ALA A 262 -21.20 -7.18 10.95
C ALA A 262 -20.63 -6.43 9.73
N LEU A 263 -19.37 -5.97 9.81
CA LEU A 263 -18.64 -5.36 8.72
C LEU A 263 -18.49 -6.33 7.55
N ILE A 264 -18.02 -7.55 7.81
CA ILE A 264 -17.87 -8.63 6.82
C ILE A 264 -19.24 -8.95 6.19
N ALA A 265 -20.28 -9.11 7.01
CA ALA A 265 -21.62 -9.40 6.53
C ALA A 265 -22.17 -8.30 5.59
N THR A 266 -21.87 -7.02 5.87
CA THR A 266 -22.26 -5.87 5.04
C THR A 266 -21.57 -5.95 3.66
N ILE A 267 -20.26 -6.21 3.64
CA ILE A 267 -19.49 -6.36 2.39
C ILE A 267 -19.96 -7.59 1.60
N GLU A 268 -20.13 -8.73 2.26
CA GLU A 268 -20.61 -9.97 1.62
C GLU A 268 -22.04 -9.83 1.07
N ALA A 269 -22.89 -9.01 1.68
CA ALA A 269 -24.20 -8.72 1.13
C ALA A 269 -24.11 -8.03 -0.23
N ALA A 270 -23.25 -7.02 -0.38
CA ALA A 270 -23.00 -6.36 -1.66
C ALA A 270 -22.38 -7.31 -2.69
N ARG A 271 -21.42 -8.14 -2.27
CA ARG A 271 -20.78 -9.15 -3.14
C ARG A 271 -21.78 -10.17 -3.69
N ARG A 272 -22.76 -10.60 -2.87
CA ARG A 272 -23.86 -11.51 -3.30
C ARG A 272 -24.78 -10.90 -4.35
N THR A 273 -24.89 -9.58 -4.44
CA THR A 273 -25.63 -8.90 -5.53
C THR A 273 -24.83 -8.76 -6.83
N GLY A 274 -23.59 -9.28 -6.87
CA GLY A 274 -22.72 -9.20 -8.02
C GLY A 274 -21.79 -7.98 -8.04
N GLN A 275 -21.84 -7.11 -7.03
CA GLN A 275 -20.90 -6.00 -6.93
C GLN A 275 -19.49 -6.50 -6.58
N VAL A 276 -18.48 -6.06 -7.31
CA VAL A 276 -17.08 -6.38 -6.98
C VAL A 276 -16.65 -5.47 -5.82
N VAL A 277 -16.48 -6.09 -4.65
CA VAL A 277 -15.99 -5.41 -3.44
C VAL A 277 -14.83 -6.20 -2.88
N THR A 278 -13.71 -5.53 -2.66
CA THR A 278 -12.45 -6.07 -2.12
C THR A 278 -11.92 -5.16 -1.02
N ALA A 279 -10.91 -5.61 -0.30
CA ALA A 279 -10.22 -4.79 0.70
C ALA A 279 -8.75 -5.19 0.82
N ASP A 280 -7.96 -4.33 1.41
CA ASP A 280 -6.65 -4.68 1.93
C ASP A 280 -6.59 -4.55 3.46
N GLN A 281 -5.54 -5.11 4.07
CA GLN A 281 -5.35 -5.10 5.51
C GLN A 281 -3.87 -5.26 5.87
N TYR A 282 -3.45 -4.55 6.93
CA TYR A 282 -2.15 -4.72 7.57
C TYR A 282 -2.25 -5.53 8.88
N PRO A 283 -1.17 -6.22 9.31
CA PRO A 283 -1.17 -7.13 10.46
C PRO A 283 -0.76 -6.43 11.78
N TRP A 284 -1.29 -5.25 12.05
CA TRP A 284 -0.96 -4.45 13.23
C TRP A 284 -2.22 -4.08 14.00
N LEU A 285 -2.10 -3.94 15.33
CA LEU A 285 -3.22 -3.54 16.20
C LEU A 285 -3.27 -2.02 16.46
N ALA A 286 -2.29 -1.29 15.95
CA ALA A 286 -2.29 0.16 15.96
C ALA A 286 -2.45 0.72 14.55
N SER A 287 -3.28 1.74 14.41
CA SER A 287 -3.34 2.58 13.21
C SER A 287 -2.26 3.65 13.26
N GLY A 288 -1.75 4.07 12.10
CA GLY A 288 -0.88 5.25 11.98
C GLY A 288 -1.67 6.44 11.50
N SER A 289 -1.52 7.58 12.16
CA SER A 289 -2.21 8.84 11.85
C SER A 289 -1.46 10.02 12.45
N SER A 290 -2.15 11.13 12.67
CA SER A 290 -1.65 12.32 13.38
C SER A 290 -2.59 12.74 14.50
N VAL A 291 -2.10 13.55 15.42
CA VAL A 291 -2.91 14.06 16.57
C VAL A 291 -4.13 14.85 16.10
N ASP A 292 -3.98 15.66 15.04
CA ASP A 292 -5.11 16.39 14.46
C ASP A 292 -6.17 15.45 13.86
N ALA A 293 -5.77 14.50 13.03
CA ALA A 293 -6.70 13.53 12.46
C ALA A 293 -7.34 12.62 13.54
N ALA A 294 -6.60 12.31 14.61
CA ALA A 294 -7.12 11.48 15.68
C ALA A 294 -8.12 12.21 16.58
N LEU A 295 -7.92 13.51 16.86
CA LEU A 295 -8.62 14.22 17.93
C LEU A 295 -9.44 15.42 17.48
N VAL A 296 -9.02 16.15 16.42
CA VAL A 296 -9.68 17.39 16.01
C VAL A 296 -10.99 17.07 15.26
N PRO A 297 -12.13 17.64 15.68
CA PRO A 297 -13.39 17.45 14.97
C PRO A 297 -13.37 18.12 13.59
N GLY A 298 -14.01 17.51 12.59
CA GLY A 298 -13.93 17.94 11.19
C GLY A 298 -14.30 19.41 10.95
N TRP A 299 -15.32 19.94 11.66
CA TRP A 299 -15.72 21.35 11.50
C TRP A 299 -14.59 22.34 11.82
N ALA A 300 -13.69 21.95 12.71
CA ALA A 300 -12.57 22.81 13.11
C ALA A 300 -11.47 22.88 12.04
N MET A 301 -11.50 22.02 11.06
CA MET A 301 -10.56 21.99 9.92
C MET A 301 -11.09 22.78 8.70
N ASP A 302 -12.31 23.33 8.76
CA ASP A 302 -12.82 24.22 7.70
C ASP A 302 -11.93 25.44 7.52
N GLY A 303 -11.43 25.66 6.31
CA GLY A 303 -10.41 26.66 5.97
C GLY A 303 -8.98 26.23 6.35
N GLY A 304 -8.77 24.97 6.69
CA GLY A 304 -7.44 24.34 6.89
C GLY A 304 -6.77 24.67 8.22
N TYR A 305 -5.50 24.23 8.30
CA TYR A 305 -4.71 24.28 9.55
C TYR A 305 -4.54 25.69 10.14
N ALA A 306 -4.37 26.72 9.32
CA ALA A 306 -4.26 28.08 9.80
C ALA A 306 -5.53 28.56 10.54
N ARG A 307 -6.69 28.11 10.05
CA ARG A 307 -7.97 28.38 10.73
C ARG A 307 -8.13 27.59 12.01
N LEU A 308 -7.64 26.35 12.06
CA LEU A 308 -7.59 25.58 13.31
C LEU A 308 -6.79 26.33 14.39
N LEU A 309 -5.61 26.84 14.04
CA LEU A 309 -4.79 27.61 14.99
C LEU A 309 -5.52 28.84 15.50
N ALA A 310 -6.21 29.58 14.64
CA ALA A 310 -7.02 30.74 15.05
C ALA A 310 -8.19 30.34 15.97
N ARG A 311 -8.80 29.17 15.75
CA ARG A 311 -9.86 28.63 16.64
C ARG A 311 -9.35 28.25 18.04
N PHE A 312 -8.07 27.89 18.15
CA PHE A 312 -7.47 27.71 19.49
C PHE A 312 -7.29 29.04 20.27
N ASP A 313 -7.31 30.18 19.59
CA ASP A 313 -7.21 31.50 20.22
C ASP A 313 -8.59 32.13 20.49
N ASP A 314 -9.67 31.56 19.97
CA ASP A 314 -11.06 31.93 20.27
C ASP A 314 -11.56 31.15 21.51
N PRO A 315 -11.92 31.79 22.64
CA PRO A 315 -12.34 31.09 23.85
C PRO A 315 -13.57 30.21 23.67
N ALA A 316 -14.54 30.59 22.83
CA ALA A 316 -15.77 29.82 22.62
C ALA A 316 -15.48 28.60 21.76
N ALA A 317 -14.74 28.76 20.66
CA ALA A 317 -14.31 27.68 19.81
C ALA A 317 -13.40 26.71 20.57
N LEU A 318 -12.46 27.21 21.38
CA LEU A 318 -11.55 26.39 22.19
C LEU A 318 -12.31 25.54 23.21
N ALA A 319 -13.31 26.06 23.89
CA ALA A 319 -14.12 25.33 24.88
C ALA A 319 -14.85 24.16 24.20
N ARG A 320 -15.47 24.39 23.03
CA ARG A 320 -16.11 23.38 22.20
C ARG A 320 -15.11 22.34 21.72
N LEU A 321 -13.96 22.77 21.18
CA LEU A 321 -12.88 21.91 20.71
C LEU A 321 -12.40 20.95 21.80
N LYS A 322 -12.13 21.48 23.02
CA LYS A 322 -11.68 20.63 24.12
C LYS A 322 -12.68 19.53 24.49
N THR A 323 -13.98 19.85 24.48
CA THR A 323 -15.04 18.85 24.74
C THR A 323 -15.08 17.76 23.67
N GLU A 324 -15.08 18.15 22.39
CA GLU A 324 -15.15 17.19 21.28
C GLU A 324 -13.85 16.39 21.11
N MET A 325 -12.69 17.00 21.32
CA MET A 325 -11.39 16.32 21.34
C MET A 325 -11.30 15.29 22.49
N ALA A 326 -11.86 15.60 23.67
CA ALA A 326 -11.89 14.65 24.78
C ALA A 326 -12.73 13.42 24.44
N GLU A 327 -13.87 13.60 23.78
CA GLU A 327 -14.69 12.49 23.31
C GLU A 327 -13.99 11.68 22.22
N ASN A 328 -13.31 12.31 21.26
CA ASN A 328 -12.52 11.61 20.27
C ASN A 328 -11.37 10.82 20.90
N LEU A 329 -10.72 11.39 21.93
CA LEU A 329 -9.70 10.69 22.70
C LEU A 329 -10.27 9.45 23.41
N ARG A 330 -11.46 9.55 24.01
CA ARG A 330 -12.17 8.41 24.61
C ARG A 330 -12.42 7.30 23.57
N ARG A 331 -12.93 7.67 22.38
CA ARG A 331 -13.18 6.74 21.25
C ARG A 331 -11.92 6.01 20.82
N ARG A 332 -10.76 6.65 20.92
CA ARG A 332 -9.44 6.07 20.64
C ARG A 332 -8.92 5.15 21.75
N GLY A 333 -9.55 5.09 22.91
CA GLY A 333 -9.13 4.27 24.05
C GLY A 333 -8.33 5.06 25.11
N GLY A 334 -8.33 6.40 25.04
CA GLY A 334 -7.67 7.28 26.01
C GLY A 334 -6.25 7.67 25.63
N ALA A 335 -5.61 8.45 26.49
CA ALA A 335 -4.31 9.08 26.20
C ALA A 335 -3.14 8.08 26.18
N ASP A 336 -3.26 6.95 26.86
CA ASP A 336 -2.24 5.88 26.83
C ASP A 336 -2.25 5.07 25.52
N SER A 337 -3.37 5.09 24.78
CA SER A 337 -3.47 4.40 23.49
C SER A 337 -2.80 5.16 22.34
N LEU A 338 -2.44 6.42 22.52
CA LEU A 338 -1.80 7.27 21.51
C LEU A 338 -0.30 7.38 21.77
N LEU A 339 0.50 6.61 21.04
CA LEU A 339 1.96 6.70 21.05
C LEU A 339 2.41 7.73 20.01
N LEU A 340 3.11 8.78 20.44
CA LEU A 340 3.67 9.81 19.57
C LEU A 340 4.91 9.24 18.86
N THR A 341 4.91 9.27 17.53
CA THR A 341 5.94 8.59 16.71
C THR A 341 6.75 9.54 15.84
N ALA A 342 6.47 10.84 15.91
CA ALA A 342 7.15 11.85 15.10
C ALA A 342 8.67 11.88 15.35
N GLN A 343 9.43 11.55 14.34
CA GLN A 343 10.89 11.41 14.44
C GLN A 343 11.58 12.74 14.73
N GLY A 344 12.61 12.70 15.59
CA GLY A 344 13.39 13.89 15.94
C GLY A 344 12.70 14.81 16.94
N GLN A 345 11.50 14.51 17.37
CA GLN A 345 10.78 15.29 18.39
C GLN A 345 11.07 14.77 19.80
N PRO A 346 11.13 15.64 20.82
CA PRO A 346 11.46 15.25 22.20
C PRO A 346 10.38 14.38 22.85
N TRP A 347 9.21 14.27 22.25
CA TRP A 347 8.11 13.39 22.69
C TRP A 347 8.03 12.08 21.92
N SER A 348 8.87 11.86 20.92
CA SER A 348 8.87 10.58 20.17
C SER A 348 9.06 9.40 21.11
N GLY A 349 8.21 8.38 20.95
CA GLY A 349 8.21 7.19 21.81
C GLY A 349 7.48 7.36 23.14
N LYS A 350 6.79 8.47 23.38
CA LYS A 350 5.94 8.69 24.58
C LYS A 350 4.47 8.60 24.23
N THR A 351 3.65 8.09 25.14
CA THR A 351 2.21 8.22 25.01
C THR A 351 1.76 9.66 25.22
N LEU A 352 0.59 10.02 24.70
CA LEU A 352 0.00 11.33 24.96
C LEU A 352 -0.17 11.57 26.47
N ALA A 353 -0.50 10.53 27.24
CA ALA A 353 -0.57 10.60 28.71
C ALA A 353 0.78 10.95 29.34
N ALA A 354 1.85 10.27 28.93
CA ALA A 354 3.20 10.53 29.44
C ALA A 354 3.70 11.94 29.06
N MET A 355 3.41 12.39 27.83
CA MET A 355 3.73 13.76 27.40
C MET A 355 2.95 14.80 28.19
N ALA A 356 1.67 14.59 28.44
CA ALA A 356 0.82 15.47 29.22
C ALA A 356 1.33 15.59 30.66
N ALA A 357 1.65 14.47 31.31
CA ALA A 357 2.22 14.46 32.66
C ALA A 357 3.56 15.22 32.73
N GLN A 358 4.45 15.00 31.75
CA GLN A 358 5.74 15.73 31.69
C GLN A 358 5.55 17.24 31.56
N TRP A 359 4.49 17.69 30.88
CA TRP A 359 4.22 19.12 30.69
C TRP A 359 3.35 19.71 31.79
N GLY A 360 2.85 18.91 32.73
CA GLY A 360 1.91 19.36 33.79
C GLY A 360 0.57 19.82 33.21
N LEU A 361 0.12 19.20 32.09
CA LEU A 361 -1.09 19.57 31.35
C LEU A 361 -2.10 18.42 31.36
N SER A 362 -3.38 18.75 31.07
CA SER A 362 -4.34 17.73 30.68
C SER A 362 -3.93 17.10 29.36
N PRO A 363 -4.34 15.84 29.04
CA PRO A 363 -4.07 15.23 27.74
C PRO A 363 -4.54 16.08 26.55
N ILE A 364 -5.68 16.76 26.67
CA ILE A 364 -6.21 17.62 25.59
C ILE A 364 -5.38 18.90 25.46
N ASP A 365 -4.97 19.54 26.56
CA ASP A 365 -4.11 20.72 26.50
C ASP A 365 -2.72 20.37 25.94
N ALA A 366 -2.21 19.19 26.29
CA ALA A 366 -0.97 18.67 25.71
C ALA A 366 -1.10 18.41 24.20
N ALA A 367 -2.22 17.84 23.74
CA ALA A 367 -2.50 17.67 22.32
C ALA A 367 -2.58 19.01 21.59
N ILE A 368 -3.28 20.00 22.13
CA ILE A 368 -3.37 21.36 21.56
C ILE A 368 -1.98 22.00 21.50
N ARG A 369 -1.17 21.86 22.54
CA ARG A 369 0.22 22.36 22.53
C ARG A 369 1.06 21.67 21.46
N ASN A 370 0.92 20.36 21.27
CA ASN A 370 1.58 19.60 20.21
C ASN A 370 1.16 20.13 18.83
N LEU A 371 -0.15 20.34 18.61
CA LEU A 371 -0.69 20.87 17.36
C LEU A 371 -0.26 22.31 17.05
N ARG A 372 0.20 23.09 18.03
CA ARG A 372 0.73 24.44 17.82
C ARG A 372 2.21 24.47 17.40
N VAL A 373 2.89 23.32 17.33
CA VAL A 373 4.30 23.25 16.90
C VAL A 373 4.38 23.59 15.39
N PRO A 374 5.15 24.61 15.03
CA PRO A 374 5.22 25.04 13.62
C PRO A 374 5.79 23.96 12.71
N ASN A 375 5.18 23.78 11.55
CA ASN A 375 5.71 23.01 10.44
C ASN A 375 6.22 23.96 9.34
N ALA A 376 7.44 23.74 8.84
CA ALA A 376 8.01 24.55 7.76
C ALA A 376 7.16 24.52 6.48
N ALA A 377 6.47 23.42 6.19
CA ALA A 377 5.58 23.29 5.04
C ALA A 377 4.19 23.93 5.23
N ARG A 378 3.81 24.28 6.45
CA ARG A 378 2.51 24.91 6.82
C ARG A 378 1.24 24.14 6.42
N THR A 379 1.36 22.89 6.04
CA THR A 379 0.23 22.04 5.60
C THR A 379 -0.39 21.22 6.73
N GLY A 380 0.24 21.21 7.90
CA GLY A 380 -0.20 20.49 9.10
C GLY A 380 0.75 20.73 10.28
N PRO A 381 0.49 20.18 11.46
CA PRO A 381 1.36 20.30 12.63
C PRO A 381 2.65 19.50 12.43
N ALA A 382 3.80 20.08 12.79
CA ALA A 382 5.06 19.34 12.82
C ALA A 382 5.07 18.38 14.01
N GLY A 383 5.42 17.11 13.74
CA GLY A 383 5.69 16.17 14.80
C GLY A 383 4.45 15.68 15.56
N SER A 384 3.31 15.62 14.88
CA SER A 384 2.05 15.11 15.43
C SER A 384 1.76 13.65 15.08
N ASP A 385 2.67 12.94 14.40
CA ASP A 385 2.44 11.54 14.04
C ASP A 385 2.19 10.65 15.26
N VAL A 386 1.20 9.75 15.15
CA VAL A 386 0.82 8.83 16.22
C VAL A 386 0.62 7.41 15.71
N ALA A 387 0.98 6.44 16.54
CA ALA A 387 0.45 5.08 16.48
C ALA A 387 -0.66 4.95 17.53
N SER A 388 -1.88 4.62 17.08
CA SER A 388 -3.07 4.56 17.92
C SER A 388 -3.49 3.11 18.15
N PHE A 389 -3.30 2.61 19.38
CA PHE A 389 -3.58 1.24 19.81
C PHE A 389 -5.06 1.07 20.16
N ASN A 390 -5.88 0.76 19.17
CA ASN A 390 -7.34 0.78 19.30
C ASN A 390 -8.07 -0.31 18.51
N MET A 391 -7.33 -1.27 17.97
CA MET A 391 -7.87 -2.48 17.34
C MET A 391 -7.67 -3.71 18.22
N VAL A 392 -8.45 -4.76 17.97
CA VAL A 392 -8.36 -6.03 18.71
C VAL A 392 -8.05 -7.19 17.77
N ASP A 393 -7.27 -8.16 18.25
CA ASP A 393 -6.83 -9.34 17.50
C ASP A 393 -7.97 -10.07 16.82
N ARG A 394 -9.08 -10.27 17.52
CA ARG A 394 -10.24 -11.00 16.99
C ARG A 394 -10.78 -10.39 15.71
N ASP A 395 -10.91 -9.06 15.66
CA ASP A 395 -11.42 -8.36 14.48
C ASP A 395 -10.42 -8.44 13.32
N VAL A 396 -9.13 -8.26 13.62
CA VAL A 396 -8.06 -8.37 12.64
C VAL A 396 -8.03 -9.79 12.03
N ASP A 397 -8.12 -10.83 12.85
CA ASP A 397 -8.13 -12.23 12.40
C ASP A 397 -9.33 -12.57 11.51
N LEU A 398 -10.53 -12.09 11.88
CA LEU A 398 -11.75 -12.36 11.12
C LEU A 398 -11.70 -11.70 9.74
N ILE A 399 -11.25 -10.46 9.66
CA ILE A 399 -11.06 -9.75 8.40
C ILE A 399 -9.97 -10.43 7.57
N MET A 400 -8.84 -10.79 8.18
CA MET A 400 -7.71 -11.43 7.49
C MET A 400 -8.09 -12.76 6.83
N LYS A 401 -9.03 -13.51 7.38
CA LYS A 401 -9.50 -14.79 6.82
C LYS A 401 -10.34 -14.64 5.56
N GLN A 402 -10.78 -13.43 5.21
CA GLN A 402 -11.66 -13.24 4.06
C GLN A 402 -10.88 -13.38 2.75
N PRO A 403 -11.39 -14.15 1.75
CA PRO A 403 -10.68 -14.40 0.49
C PRO A 403 -10.54 -13.16 -0.40
N TRP A 404 -11.34 -12.14 -0.16
CA TRP A 404 -11.34 -10.87 -0.87
C TRP A 404 -10.48 -9.79 -0.20
N VAL A 405 -9.74 -10.14 0.86
CA VAL A 405 -8.80 -9.25 1.54
C VAL A 405 -7.38 -9.57 1.12
N VAL A 406 -6.66 -8.58 0.60
CA VAL A 406 -5.24 -8.69 0.21
C VAL A 406 -4.33 -8.03 1.26
N THR A 407 -3.02 -8.10 1.05
CA THR A 407 -2.05 -7.54 2.00
C THR A 407 -1.69 -6.11 1.63
N SER A 408 -1.70 -5.23 2.61
CA SER A 408 -1.11 -3.89 2.52
C SER A 408 -0.24 -3.57 3.73
N SER A 409 0.64 -2.59 3.59
CA SER A 409 1.37 -2.05 4.73
C SER A 409 0.69 -0.83 5.33
N ASP A 410 -0.01 -0.03 4.54
CA ASP A 410 -0.38 1.34 4.88
C ASP A 410 0.86 2.09 5.42
N GLY A 411 2.02 1.76 4.81
CA GLY A 411 3.34 2.15 5.29
C GLY A 411 3.55 3.64 5.20
N SER A 412 3.68 4.27 6.36
CA SER A 412 4.00 5.69 6.53
C SER A 412 5.09 5.85 7.56
N ASP A 413 5.82 6.96 7.52
CA ASP A 413 6.94 7.20 8.43
C ASP A 413 6.50 7.24 9.90
N GLY A 414 7.35 6.76 10.80
CA GLY A 414 7.10 6.73 12.23
C GLY A 414 6.33 5.50 12.74
N HIS A 415 5.81 4.64 11.86
CA HIS A 415 5.15 3.39 12.25
C HIS A 415 5.94 2.18 11.72
N PRO A 416 6.11 1.08 12.50
CA PRO A 416 6.87 -0.10 12.05
C PRO A 416 6.28 -0.77 10.82
N ARG A 417 5.02 -0.53 10.49
CA ARG A 417 4.33 -1.11 9.32
C ARG A 417 5.03 -0.79 7.99
N GLN A 418 5.72 0.34 7.89
CA GLN A 418 6.47 0.71 6.71
C GLN A 418 7.65 -0.23 6.42
N TYR A 419 8.28 -0.76 7.47
CA TYR A 419 9.50 -1.57 7.38
C TYR A 419 9.31 -3.06 7.63
N ALA A 420 8.13 -3.47 8.15
CA ALA A 420 8.01 -4.82 8.73
C ALA A 420 6.66 -5.52 8.48
N THR A 421 5.75 -4.98 7.69
CA THR A 421 4.39 -5.53 7.52
C THR A 421 4.37 -6.96 6.98
N PHE A 422 5.05 -7.23 5.87
CA PHE A 422 5.02 -8.56 5.24
C PHE A 422 5.71 -9.62 6.10
N PRO A 423 6.89 -9.37 6.69
CA PRO A 423 7.50 -10.30 7.65
C PRO A 423 6.67 -10.46 8.93
N GLN A 424 6.01 -9.42 9.42
CA GLN A 424 5.10 -9.49 10.57
C GLN A 424 3.90 -10.39 10.26
N LEU A 425 3.29 -10.22 9.09
CA LEU A 425 2.21 -11.09 8.64
C LEU A 425 2.66 -12.54 8.56
N TYR A 426 3.83 -12.80 7.98
CA TYR A 426 4.41 -14.14 7.89
C TYR A 426 4.68 -14.75 9.28
N ARG A 427 5.42 -14.05 10.15
CA ARG A 427 5.80 -14.60 11.47
C ARG A 427 4.60 -14.80 12.36
N THR A 428 3.82 -13.76 12.56
CA THR A 428 2.72 -13.81 13.54
C THR A 428 1.52 -14.60 13.03
N TYR A 429 1.07 -14.34 11.79
CA TYR A 429 -0.23 -14.88 11.35
C TYR A 429 -0.12 -16.18 10.55
N VAL A 430 1.05 -16.46 9.95
CA VAL A 430 1.27 -17.74 9.25
C VAL A 430 1.95 -18.75 10.17
N VAL A 431 3.08 -18.38 10.81
CA VAL A 431 3.92 -19.34 11.55
C VAL A 431 3.41 -19.57 12.97
N GLU A 432 3.21 -18.49 13.74
CA GLU A 432 2.91 -18.58 15.18
C GLU A 432 1.42 -18.84 15.42
N ARG A 433 0.54 -17.95 14.96
CA ARG A 433 -0.91 -18.01 15.21
C ARG A 433 -1.69 -18.88 14.22
N LYS A 434 -1.12 -19.16 13.05
CA LYS A 434 -1.73 -19.99 11.99
C LYS A 434 -3.12 -19.52 11.57
N VAL A 435 -3.31 -18.21 11.50
CA VAL A 435 -4.57 -17.58 11.08
C VAL A 435 -4.83 -17.81 9.60
N ILE A 436 -3.77 -17.75 8.79
CA ILE A 436 -3.75 -18.07 7.36
C ILE A 436 -2.59 -18.99 7.03
N THR A 437 -2.67 -19.70 5.91
CA THR A 437 -1.59 -20.58 5.41
C THR A 437 -0.53 -19.76 4.66
N LEU A 438 0.66 -20.35 4.47
CA LEU A 438 1.73 -19.76 3.65
C LEU A 438 1.27 -19.54 2.19
N SER A 439 0.53 -20.47 1.60
CA SER A 439 -0.03 -20.29 0.25
C SER A 439 -0.99 -19.10 0.17
N GLN A 440 -1.83 -18.91 1.19
CA GLN A 440 -2.71 -17.74 1.29
C GLN A 440 -1.93 -16.44 1.45
N PHE A 441 -0.87 -16.43 2.29
CA PHE A 441 0.03 -15.28 2.43
C PHE A 441 0.65 -14.88 1.09
N ILE A 442 1.24 -15.85 0.36
CA ILE A 442 1.86 -15.55 -0.94
C ILE A 442 0.80 -15.04 -1.92
N ARG A 443 -0.33 -15.77 -2.05
CA ARG A 443 -1.38 -15.40 -3.02
C ARG A 443 -1.93 -13.99 -2.78
N ARG A 444 -2.29 -13.67 -1.54
CA ARG A 444 -2.86 -12.35 -1.19
C ARG A 444 -1.85 -11.20 -1.29
N SER A 445 -0.57 -11.51 -1.24
CA SER A 445 0.52 -10.54 -1.38
C SER A 445 1.10 -10.49 -2.80
N THR A 446 0.54 -11.22 -3.78
CA THR A 446 1.04 -11.30 -5.15
C THR A 446 -0.10 -11.41 -6.16
N GLY A 447 -0.50 -12.63 -6.57
CA GLY A 447 -1.48 -12.88 -7.63
C GLY A 447 -2.85 -12.26 -7.36
N ALA A 448 -3.40 -12.42 -6.15
CA ALA A 448 -4.70 -11.85 -5.81
C ALA A 448 -4.69 -10.31 -5.87
N THR A 449 -3.60 -9.67 -5.41
CA THR A 449 -3.44 -8.21 -5.50
C THR A 449 -3.30 -7.77 -6.95
N ALA A 450 -2.50 -8.49 -7.76
CA ALA A 450 -2.34 -8.19 -9.18
C ALA A 450 -3.67 -8.31 -9.96
N ASP A 451 -4.46 -9.35 -9.69
CA ASP A 451 -5.77 -9.57 -10.31
C ASP A 451 -6.75 -8.47 -9.93
N MET A 452 -6.79 -8.10 -8.65
CA MET A 452 -7.68 -7.08 -8.11
C MET A 452 -7.43 -5.71 -8.76
N TYR A 453 -6.18 -5.29 -8.84
CA TYR A 453 -5.78 -4.04 -9.50
C TYR A 453 -5.64 -4.17 -11.01
N ARG A 454 -5.76 -5.40 -11.57
CA ARG A 454 -5.54 -5.68 -13.01
C ARG A 454 -4.15 -5.28 -13.48
N ILE A 455 -3.12 -5.56 -12.66
CA ILE A 455 -1.73 -5.31 -13.02
C ILE A 455 -1.29 -6.37 -14.02
N ALA A 456 -1.08 -5.96 -15.26
CA ALA A 456 -0.81 -6.87 -16.35
C ALA A 456 0.53 -7.61 -16.21
N GLN A 457 0.53 -8.93 -16.39
CA GLN A 457 1.72 -9.81 -16.44
C GLN A 457 2.63 -9.70 -15.20
N ARG A 458 2.07 -9.48 -14.00
CA ARG A 458 2.77 -9.46 -12.71
C ARG A 458 1.99 -10.25 -11.66
N GLY A 459 2.60 -10.47 -10.49
CA GLY A 459 2.00 -11.21 -9.38
C GLY A 459 2.03 -12.73 -9.53
N TYR A 460 2.55 -13.27 -10.65
CA TYR A 460 2.64 -14.70 -10.90
C TYR A 460 4.01 -15.11 -11.45
N LEU A 461 4.53 -16.25 -10.98
CA LEU A 461 5.65 -16.92 -11.64
C LEU A 461 5.12 -17.70 -12.83
N ARG A 462 5.17 -17.11 -14.02
CA ARG A 462 4.69 -17.68 -15.27
C ARG A 462 5.57 -17.24 -16.44
N PRO A 463 5.96 -18.14 -17.37
CA PRO A 463 6.70 -17.74 -18.56
C PRO A 463 6.00 -16.62 -19.32
N GLY A 464 6.77 -15.61 -19.75
CA GLY A 464 6.28 -14.39 -20.41
C GLY A 464 5.89 -13.25 -19.47
N TYR A 465 5.74 -13.50 -18.16
CA TYR A 465 5.49 -12.46 -17.15
C TYR A 465 6.76 -11.69 -16.82
N TYR A 466 6.60 -10.48 -16.31
CA TYR A 466 7.74 -9.69 -15.82
C TYR A 466 8.46 -10.40 -14.68
N ALA A 467 9.77 -10.31 -14.69
CA ALA A 467 10.64 -10.98 -13.75
C ALA A 467 10.75 -10.20 -12.42
N ASP A 468 9.63 -10.09 -11.72
CA ASP A 468 9.56 -9.69 -10.32
C ASP A 468 9.53 -10.96 -9.48
N VAL A 469 10.64 -11.30 -8.83
CA VAL A 469 10.80 -12.57 -8.12
C VAL A 469 11.49 -12.35 -6.78
N VAL A 470 10.93 -12.89 -5.71
CA VAL A 470 11.51 -12.88 -4.37
C VAL A 470 11.96 -14.27 -3.94
N VAL A 471 13.11 -14.34 -3.26
CA VAL A 471 13.64 -15.53 -2.59
C VAL A 471 13.68 -15.24 -1.10
N LEU A 472 12.82 -15.91 -0.33
CA LEU A 472 12.70 -15.75 1.12
C LEU A 472 13.31 -16.94 1.83
N ASP A 473 14.10 -16.68 2.87
CA ASP A 473 14.54 -17.69 3.80
C ASP A 473 13.48 -17.85 4.91
N PRO A 474 12.72 -18.96 4.96
CA PRO A 474 11.64 -19.13 5.91
C PRO A 474 12.10 -19.18 7.38
N GLN A 475 13.37 -19.47 7.64
CA GLN A 475 13.91 -19.54 8.99
C GLN A 475 14.23 -18.15 9.54
N THR A 476 14.69 -17.24 8.69
CA THR A 476 15.18 -15.92 9.08
C THR A 476 14.25 -14.78 8.68
N TYR A 477 13.24 -15.02 7.82
CA TYR A 477 12.30 -13.98 7.39
C TYR A 477 11.46 -13.49 8.56
N ALA A 478 11.79 -12.28 9.03
CA ALA A 478 11.22 -11.72 10.26
C ALA A 478 11.21 -10.18 10.26
N PRO A 479 10.24 -9.57 10.97
CA PRO A 479 10.24 -8.14 11.27
C PRO A 479 11.40 -7.80 12.22
N ARG A 480 11.94 -6.61 12.11
CA ARG A 480 12.89 -6.04 13.07
C ARG A 480 12.47 -4.67 13.58
N ALA A 481 11.63 -3.97 12.80
CA ALA A 481 11.06 -2.71 13.25
C ALA A 481 10.00 -2.97 14.33
N ASP A 482 9.99 -2.11 15.32
CA ASP A 482 8.98 -2.00 16.37
C ASP A 482 8.56 -0.52 16.55
N TYR A 483 7.64 -0.24 17.47
CA TYR A 483 7.14 1.12 17.67
C TYR A 483 8.18 2.08 18.26
N MET A 484 9.22 1.58 18.91
CA MET A 484 10.33 2.38 19.44
C MET A 484 11.44 2.57 18.41
N HIS A 485 11.60 1.59 17.49
CA HIS A 485 12.60 1.57 16.42
C HIS A 485 11.93 1.28 15.07
N PRO A 486 11.07 2.19 14.56
CA PRO A 486 10.20 1.91 13.42
C PRO A 486 10.94 1.81 12.08
N ARG A 487 12.19 2.27 11.99
CA ARG A 487 12.98 2.35 10.74
C ARG A 487 14.03 1.25 10.60
N VAL A 488 13.87 0.11 11.29
CA VAL A 488 14.82 -1.01 11.18
C VAL A 488 14.40 -1.93 10.04
N PRO A 489 15.23 -2.11 8.99
CA PRO A 489 14.90 -3.01 7.88
C PRO A 489 14.69 -4.45 8.34
N SER A 490 13.73 -5.11 7.73
CA SER A 490 13.43 -6.54 7.92
C SER A 490 14.57 -7.42 7.41
N VAL A 491 14.59 -8.68 7.82
CA VAL A 491 15.60 -9.69 7.44
C VAL A 491 14.96 -10.87 6.72
N GLY A 492 15.80 -11.72 6.09
CA GLY A 492 15.40 -12.99 5.50
C GLY A 492 15.01 -12.92 4.03
N VAL A 493 15.13 -11.77 3.35
CA VAL A 493 15.08 -11.69 1.89
C VAL A 493 16.45 -12.00 1.33
N SER A 494 16.64 -13.20 0.78
CA SER A 494 17.93 -13.63 0.19
C SER A 494 18.19 -12.97 -1.15
N ALA A 495 17.16 -12.81 -1.98
CA ALA A 495 17.25 -12.07 -3.24
C ALA A 495 15.89 -11.48 -3.61
N LEU A 496 15.90 -10.30 -4.21
CA LEU A 496 14.73 -9.71 -4.85
C LEU A 496 15.13 -9.23 -6.25
N PHE A 497 14.39 -9.67 -7.24
CA PHE A 497 14.48 -9.19 -8.61
C PHE A 497 13.28 -8.30 -8.91
N VAL A 498 13.53 -7.14 -9.47
CA VAL A 498 12.52 -6.20 -9.98
C VAL A 498 12.80 -6.01 -11.46
N ASN A 499 11.83 -6.32 -12.32
CA ASN A 499 12.01 -6.27 -13.77
C ASN A 499 13.28 -7.01 -14.25
N GLY A 500 13.57 -8.19 -13.68
CA GLY A 500 14.72 -9.03 -14.02
C GLY A 500 16.06 -8.56 -13.47
N ARG A 501 16.13 -7.41 -12.83
CA ARG A 501 17.35 -6.88 -12.23
C ARG A 501 17.37 -7.13 -10.72
N ARG A 502 18.49 -7.62 -10.20
CA ARG A 502 18.65 -7.89 -8.77
C ARG A 502 18.69 -6.59 -7.99
N ALA A 503 17.59 -6.25 -7.30
CA ALA A 503 17.45 -5.02 -6.51
C ALA A 503 17.98 -5.21 -5.08
N LEU A 504 17.87 -6.45 -4.52
CA LEU A 504 18.34 -6.78 -3.18
C LEU A 504 19.07 -8.12 -3.16
N SER A 505 20.18 -8.21 -2.41
CA SER A 505 20.98 -9.41 -2.20
C SER A 505 21.29 -9.53 -0.70
N ASP A 506 20.86 -10.65 -0.10
CA ASP A 506 21.12 -11.01 1.30
C ASP A 506 20.82 -9.85 2.28
N GLY A 507 19.66 -9.22 2.08
CA GLY A 507 19.16 -8.10 2.90
C GLY A 507 19.74 -6.72 2.55
N ALA A 508 20.71 -6.63 1.64
CA ALA A 508 21.33 -5.37 1.24
C ALA A 508 20.85 -4.91 -0.14
N ALA A 509 20.51 -3.62 -0.29
CA ALA A 509 20.20 -3.03 -1.59
C ALA A 509 21.46 -3.03 -2.48
N THR A 510 21.29 -3.44 -3.75
CA THR A 510 22.40 -3.50 -4.72
C THR A 510 22.73 -2.14 -5.36
N GLY A 511 21.95 -1.11 -5.09
CA GLY A 511 22.05 0.19 -5.75
C GLY A 511 21.32 0.27 -7.10
N VAL A 512 20.67 -0.82 -7.52
CA VAL A 512 19.97 -0.89 -8.81
C VAL A 512 18.57 -0.29 -8.70
N ALA A 513 18.35 0.84 -9.35
CA ALA A 513 17.03 1.42 -9.58
C ALA A 513 16.36 0.67 -10.75
N ALA A 514 15.55 -0.33 -10.45
CA ALA A 514 14.92 -1.21 -11.45
C ALA A 514 13.42 -1.00 -11.58
N GLY A 515 12.82 -0.17 -10.74
CA GLY A 515 11.38 0.10 -10.73
C GLY A 515 10.92 0.89 -11.96
N ARG A 516 9.61 0.74 -12.25
CA ARG A 516 8.92 1.41 -13.35
C ARG A 516 7.59 1.97 -12.85
N ALA A 517 7.08 3.00 -13.48
CA ALA A 517 5.69 3.43 -13.34
C ALA A 517 4.80 2.53 -14.20
N LEU A 518 3.93 1.76 -13.56
CA LEU A 518 3.05 0.82 -14.22
C LEU A 518 1.75 1.54 -14.57
N LEU A 519 1.73 2.21 -15.72
CA LEU A 519 0.52 2.86 -16.20
C LEU A 519 -0.45 1.85 -16.82
N ARG A 520 -1.75 2.05 -16.60
CA ARG A 520 -2.77 1.29 -17.32
C ARG A 520 -2.74 1.64 -18.81
N PRO A 521 -3.01 0.66 -19.69
CA PRO A 521 -3.29 0.96 -21.09
C PRO A 521 -4.41 2.00 -21.19
N ARG A 522 -4.27 2.93 -22.14
CA ARG A 522 -5.23 4.01 -22.33
C ARG A 522 -6.62 3.43 -22.58
N PRO A 523 -7.63 3.74 -21.76
CA PRO A 523 -8.96 3.18 -21.91
C PRO A 523 -9.70 3.81 -23.11
N GLY A 524 -10.75 3.13 -23.60
CA GLY A 524 -11.68 3.73 -24.56
C GLY A 524 -12.34 4.99 -24.02
N GLY A 525 -12.72 5.91 -24.89
CA GLY A 525 -13.34 7.19 -24.50
C GLY A 525 -12.36 8.30 -24.08
N CYS A 526 -11.06 8.04 -24.16
CA CYS A 526 -10.03 9.05 -24.06
C CYS A 526 -9.75 9.60 -25.47
N GLY A 527 -10.15 10.84 -25.78
CA GLY A 527 -9.83 11.50 -27.04
C GLY A 527 -8.34 11.41 -27.38
N GLN A 528 -7.99 11.53 -28.68
CA GLN A 528 -6.59 11.50 -29.14
C GLN A 528 -5.77 12.63 -28.52
#